data_1755a3dfc5e61baaa9eda8a3bb6e7c1c
#
_entry.id   1755a3dfc5e61baaa9eda8a3bb6e7c1c
#
_cell.length_a   1.000
_cell.length_b   1.000
_cell.length_c   1.000
_cell.angle_alpha   90.00
_cell.angle_beta   90.00
_cell.angle_gamma   90.00
#
_symmetry.space_group_name_H-M   'P 1'
#
loop_
_entity.id
_entity.type
_entity.pdbx_description
1 polymer ?
#
loop_
_entity_poly.entity_id
_entity_poly.type
_entity_poly.pdbx_seq_one_letter_code
_entity_poly.pdbx_strand_id
1 'polypeptide(L)' 'MGHRMDRGDVIDMLEESRIRGIPVVVELRGGKRFEDRVTDIGKWDGEDHVAFADHEFTPLRQISKCMRAFPPEYTYAGKR' A
#
# COMPACT_ATOMS: atom_id res chain seq x y z
N MET A 1 20.77 -0.01 7.11
CA MET A 1 20.00 -0.54 7.63
C MET A 1 18.73 -0.53 7.24
N GLY A 2 18.25 -0.98 6.55
CA GLY A 2 17.04 -0.91 6.04
C GLY A 2 16.04 -1.29 7.00
N HIS A 3 15.07 -0.50 7.19
CA HIS A 3 14.06 -0.82 8.03
C HIS A 3 12.99 -1.45 7.28
N ARG A 4 12.46 -2.56 7.79
CA ARG A 4 11.30 -3.14 7.28
C ARG A 4 10.20 -2.64 8.04
N MET A 5 9.09 -2.32 7.47
CA MET A 5 7.88 -1.95 8.16
C MET A 5 7.29 -3.18 8.80
N ASP A 6 6.70 -3.01 9.99
CA ASP A 6 5.99 -4.06 10.61
C ASP A 6 4.89 -4.50 9.72
N ARG A 7 4.54 -5.76 9.77
CA ARG A 7 3.44 -6.28 8.98
C ARG A 7 2.12 -5.57 9.33
N GLY A 8 1.92 -5.27 10.59
CA GLY A 8 0.73 -4.54 11.00
C GLY A 8 0.64 -3.16 10.39
N ASP A 9 1.77 -2.46 10.31
CA ASP A 9 1.81 -1.12 9.73
C ASP A 9 1.54 -1.17 8.24
N VAL A 10 2.04 -2.19 7.56
CA VAL A 10 1.78 -2.35 6.14
C VAL A 10 0.29 -2.56 5.91
N ILE A 11 -0.32 -3.44 6.69
CA ILE A 11 -1.74 -3.72 6.55
C ILE A 11 -2.58 -2.47 6.85
N ASP A 12 -2.21 -1.74 7.88
CA ASP A 12 -2.95 -0.52 8.23
C ASP A 12 -2.92 0.49 7.10
N MET A 13 -1.78 0.65 6.46
CA MET A 13 -1.66 1.61 5.39
C MET A 13 -2.43 1.15 4.16
N LEU A 14 -2.42 -0.14 3.87
CA LEU A 14 -3.18 -0.68 2.75
C LEU A 14 -4.67 -0.50 3.00
N GLU A 15 -5.11 -0.72 4.23
CA GLU A 15 -6.51 -0.55 4.56
C GLU A 15 -6.92 0.91 4.49
N GLU A 16 -6.05 1.79 4.90
CA GLU A 16 -6.35 3.21 4.82
C GLU A 16 -6.54 3.64 3.36
N SER A 17 -5.68 3.14 2.48
CA SER A 17 -5.80 3.42 1.07
C SER A 17 -7.13 2.93 0.54
N ARG A 18 -7.52 1.71 0.91
CA ARG A 18 -8.76 1.13 0.44
C ARG A 18 -9.96 1.94 0.91
N ILE A 19 -9.97 2.29 2.17
CA ILE A 19 -11.11 2.97 2.75
C ILE A 19 -11.22 4.41 2.28
N ARG A 20 -10.11 5.10 2.21
CA ARG A 20 -10.11 6.51 1.86
C ARG A 20 -9.85 6.82 0.39
N GLY A 21 -9.45 5.84 -0.37
CA GLY A 21 -9.15 6.04 -1.78
C GLY A 21 -7.91 6.87 -2.03
N ILE A 22 -6.95 6.82 -1.12
CA ILE A 22 -5.74 7.61 -1.28
C ILE A 22 -4.63 6.79 -1.90
N PRO A 23 -3.77 7.41 -2.68
CA PRO A 23 -2.68 6.67 -3.30
C PRO A 23 -1.58 6.35 -2.30
N VAL A 24 -0.95 5.22 -2.49
CA VAL A 24 0.17 4.79 -1.65
C VAL A 24 1.31 4.35 -2.54
N VAL A 25 2.51 4.40 -1.99
CA VAL A 25 3.69 3.85 -2.66
C VAL A 25 3.94 2.50 -2.04
N VAL A 26 3.95 1.47 -2.87
CA VAL A 26 4.15 0.10 -2.44
C VAL A 26 5.52 -0.35 -2.88
N GLU A 27 6.27 -0.91 -1.94
CA GLU A 27 7.57 -1.47 -2.28
C GLU A 27 7.50 -2.97 -2.10
N LEU A 28 7.89 -3.70 -3.13
CA LEU A 28 7.86 -5.16 -3.09
C LEU A 28 9.21 -5.70 -2.67
N ARG A 29 9.24 -6.94 -2.26
CA ARG A 29 10.48 -7.60 -1.96
C ARG A 29 11.26 -7.61 -3.25
N GLY A 30 12.51 -7.34 -3.18
CA GLY A 30 13.33 -7.20 -4.37
C GLY A 30 13.51 -5.76 -4.79
N GLY A 31 12.78 -4.85 -4.19
CA GLY A 31 13.03 -3.43 -4.41
C GLY A 31 12.16 -2.72 -5.42
N LYS A 32 11.33 -3.47 -6.15
CA LYS A 32 10.46 -2.82 -7.09
C LYS A 32 9.42 -2.01 -6.36
N ARG A 33 9.05 -0.84 -6.90
CA ARG A 33 8.08 0.01 -6.25
C ARG A 33 7.13 0.62 -7.23
N PHE A 34 5.93 0.90 -6.80
CA PHE A 34 4.95 1.57 -7.64
C PHE A 34 3.99 2.37 -6.77
N GLU A 35 3.27 3.28 -7.37
CA GLU A 35 2.27 4.07 -6.70
C GLU A 35 0.90 3.68 -7.24
N ASP A 36 -0.05 3.43 -6.37
CA ASP A 36 -1.38 3.04 -6.79
C ASP A 36 -2.35 3.17 -5.62
N ARG A 37 -3.60 2.91 -5.85
CA ARG A 37 -4.61 2.87 -4.81
C ARG A 37 -5.04 1.44 -4.60
N VAL A 38 -5.32 1.08 -3.37
CA VAL A 38 -5.78 -0.25 -3.03
C VAL A 38 -7.28 -0.31 -3.23
N THR A 39 -7.76 -1.27 -3.98
CA THR A 39 -9.18 -1.42 -4.21
C THR A 39 -9.78 -2.52 -3.36
N ASP A 40 -9.01 -3.50 -2.97
CA ASP A 40 -9.53 -4.57 -2.13
C ASP A 40 -8.40 -5.32 -1.44
N ILE A 41 -8.71 -5.98 -0.34
CA ILE A 41 -7.76 -6.84 0.35
C ILE A 41 -8.55 -8.07 0.75
N GLY A 42 -8.06 -9.24 0.41
CA GLY A 42 -8.79 -10.46 0.71
C GLY A 42 -7.94 -11.68 0.57
N LYS A 43 -8.55 -12.83 0.79
CA LYS A 43 -7.87 -14.08 0.69
C LYS A 43 -8.16 -14.75 -0.63
N TRP A 44 -7.11 -15.24 -1.26
CA TRP A 44 -7.24 -16.01 -2.47
C TRP A 44 -6.36 -17.22 -2.30
N ASP A 45 -6.90 -18.38 -2.50
CA ASP A 45 -6.18 -19.64 -2.34
C ASP A 45 -5.54 -19.71 -0.98
N GLY A 46 -6.25 -19.26 0.04
CA GLY A 46 -5.75 -19.35 1.40
C GLY A 46 -4.68 -18.35 1.77
N GLU A 47 -4.37 -17.43 0.87
CA GLU A 47 -3.30 -16.47 1.12
C GLU A 47 -3.83 -15.05 0.94
N ASP A 48 -3.39 -14.13 1.79
CA ASP A 48 -3.83 -12.74 1.70
C ASP A 48 -3.24 -12.06 0.48
N HIS A 49 -4.07 -11.33 -0.21
CA HIS A 49 -3.67 -10.61 -1.42
C HIS A 49 -4.25 -9.22 -1.40
N VAL A 50 -3.65 -8.36 -2.18
CA VAL A 50 -4.08 -6.97 -2.31
C VAL A 50 -4.38 -6.69 -3.77
N ALA A 51 -5.53 -6.10 -4.03
CA ALA A 51 -5.91 -5.69 -5.38
C ALA A 51 -5.66 -4.20 -5.51
N PHE A 52 -5.10 -3.80 -6.62
CA PHE A 52 -4.77 -2.40 -6.90
C PHE A 52 -5.57 -1.91 -8.08
N ALA A 53 -5.70 -0.60 -8.22
CA ALA A 53 -6.47 -0.01 -9.30
C ALA A 53 -5.82 -0.26 -10.65
N ASP A 54 -4.52 -0.07 -10.72
CA ASP A 54 -3.81 -0.15 -11.99
C ASP A 54 -2.67 -1.14 -12.05
N HIS A 55 -2.44 -1.90 -11.02
CA HIS A 55 -1.35 -2.86 -10.98
C HIS A 55 -1.88 -4.24 -10.66
N GLU A 56 -1.04 -5.23 -10.81
CA GLU A 56 -1.44 -6.61 -10.62
C GLU A 56 -1.80 -6.93 -9.22
N PHE A 57 -2.71 -7.86 -9.09
CA PHE A 57 -3.08 -8.46 -7.84
C PHE A 57 -1.83 -9.04 -7.20
N THR A 58 -1.55 -8.71 -5.99
CA THR A 58 -0.26 -8.99 -5.37
C THR A 58 -0.41 -9.69 -4.03
N PRO A 59 0.31 -10.78 -3.79
CA PRO A 59 0.27 -11.42 -2.47
C PRO A 59 0.83 -10.48 -1.42
N LEU A 60 0.18 -10.42 -0.29
CA LEU A 60 0.60 -9.54 0.79
C LEU A 60 2.03 -9.82 1.22
N ARG A 61 2.47 -11.07 1.17
CA ARG A 61 3.81 -11.42 1.59
C ARG A 61 4.89 -10.80 0.70
N GLN A 62 4.51 -10.34 -0.50
CA GLN A 62 5.47 -9.72 -1.40
C GLN A 62 5.65 -8.24 -1.09
N ILE A 63 4.82 -7.67 -0.25
CA ILE A 63 4.88 -6.24 0.03
C ILE A 63 5.74 -6.02 1.26
N SER A 64 6.83 -5.30 1.10
CA SER A 64 7.71 -5.00 2.21
C SER A 64 7.43 -3.67 2.85
N LYS A 65 6.93 -2.70 2.08
CA LYS A 65 6.61 -1.38 2.61
C LYS A 65 5.40 -0.80 1.91
N CYS A 66 4.67 0.02 2.62
CA CYS A 66 3.55 0.74 2.03
C CYS A 66 3.43 2.07 2.75
N MET A 67 3.50 3.17 2.01
CA MET A 67 3.48 4.49 2.60
C MET A 67 2.56 5.38 1.80
N ARG A 68 2.05 6.43 2.40
CA ARG A 68 1.23 7.39 1.66
C ARG A 68 2.07 8.03 0.57
N ALA A 69 1.49 8.17 -0.60
CA ALA A 69 2.19 8.82 -1.69
C ALA A 69 2.39 10.29 -1.42
N PHE A 70 1.42 10.91 -0.72
CA PHE A 70 1.52 12.31 -0.39
C PHE A 70 1.43 12.48 1.12
N PRO A 71 2.36 13.18 1.73
CA PRO A 71 2.30 13.38 3.17
C PRO A 71 1.10 14.25 3.54
N PRO A 72 0.61 14.13 4.74
CA PRO A 72 -0.56 14.89 5.18
C PRO A 72 -0.42 16.40 5.03
N GLU A 73 0.73 16.96 5.27
CA GLU A 73 0.89 18.37 5.14
C GLU A 73 0.81 18.79 3.70
N TYR A 74 1.25 17.96 2.81
CA TYR A 74 1.18 18.28 1.41
C TYR A 74 -0.27 18.34 0.97
N THR A 75 -1.06 17.37 1.38
CA THR A 75 -2.45 17.31 1.06
C THR A 75 -3.18 18.51 1.61
N TYR A 76 -2.86 18.87 2.84
CA TYR A 76 -3.50 19.97 3.48
C TYR A 76 -3.22 21.26 2.76
N ALA A 77 -1.99 21.47 2.39
CA ALA A 77 -1.62 22.68 1.67
C ALA A 77 -2.34 22.75 0.35
N GLY A 78 -2.53 21.65 -0.29
CA GLY A 78 -3.19 21.65 -1.56
C GLY A 78 -4.63 22.04 -1.50
N LYS A 79 -5.22 22.06 -0.32
CA LYS A 79 -6.55 22.42 -0.23
C LYS A 79 -6.76 23.83 -0.32
N ARG A 80 -5.88 24.63 -0.16
CA ARG A 80 -6.10 25.97 -0.12
C ARG A 80 -6.30 26.51 -1.27
#